data_7732f935ab439133f514b881f2c77e75
#
_entry.id   7732f935ab439133f514b881f2c77e75
#
_cell.length_a   1.000
_cell.length_b   1.000
_cell.length_c   1.000
_cell.angle_alpha   90.00
_cell.angle_beta   90.00
_cell.angle_gamma   90.00
#
_symmetry.space_group_name_H-M   'P 1'
#
loop_
_entity.id
_entity.type
_entity.pdbx_description
1 polymer ?
#
loop_
_entity_poly.entity_id
_entity_poly.type
_entity_poly.pdbx_seq_one_letter_code
_entity_poly.pdbx_strand_id
1 'polypeptide(L)'
;MKPTERRAFLVQATALAAYGASFASSTAASAPLARSAPPDSTAAVPTPSESASTPPNSEVTANTLAEAEKLAGITFTEKERAQIVRTVNSLRTQFHERAALGYLSNQLAPAEVFRAELPGMPAAAVTTEGDPFETPQYKLAARTPTDEELNYESIPMLAAMLRAQVVSSERLTTLALDRFDRLNPTLFCAITVVREQALTRARSMDAELRAGNVRGPLHGIPYAAKDLLDTAGVRTTWGAEPWKERVPTSNAWVIDALDRAGAVLTAKTAVGALAYGDIWFGGTCRNPWNPEQGSSGSSAGSASSVAAGIVPFAIGTETLGSIVSPCTRCGVSGLRPTFGRVPRTGCMALTWSMDKIGTIARHVSDCGIVLGAINGFDPHDASSVSQPYHWSMRQDARGLRVAYVPEWFAGDAAAGYQPVLDALRE
;
A
#
# COMPACT_ATOMS: atom_id res chain seq x y z
N MET A 1 -26.49 17.69 1.78
CA MET A 1 -25.12 17.14 1.89
C MET A 1 -24.36 17.88 2.98
N LYS A 2 -23.81 17.20 3.96
CA LYS A 2 -23.04 17.81 5.05
C LYS A 2 -21.71 18.39 4.51
N PRO A 3 -21.09 19.40 5.16
CA PRO A 3 -19.86 20.03 4.65
C PRO A 3 -18.69 19.04 4.41
N THR A 4 -18.62 17.97 5.18
CA THR A 4 -17.64 16.89 5.02
C THR A 4 -17.87 16.05 3.76
N GLU A 5 -19.11 15.81 3.38
CA GLU A 5 -19.48 15.06 2.17
C GLU A 5 -19.21 15.87 0.90
N ARG A 6 -19.35 17.22 0.97
CA ARG A 6 -19.02 18.13 -0.12
C ARG A 6 -17.53 18.17 -0.43
N ARG A 7 -16.67 18.13 0.61
CA ARG A 7 -15.22 18.04 0.43
C ARG A 7 -14.80 16.74 -0.24
N ALA A 8 -15.43 15.62 0.15
CA ALA A 8 -15.16 14.32 -0.45
C ALA A 8 -15.52 14.28 -1.95
N PHE A 9 -16.69 14.84 -2.30
CA PHE A 9 -17.13 14.90 -3.70
C PHE A 9 -16.19 15.74 -4.58
N LEU A 10 -15.70 16.88 -4.08
CA LEU A 10 -14.77 17.73 -4.85
C LEU A 10 -13.42 17.07 -5.10
N VAL A 11 -12.87 16.38 -4.10
CA VAL A 11 -11.62 15.62 -4.25
C VAL A 11 -11.81 14.48 -5.25
N GLN A 12 -12.95 13.80 -5.22
CA GLN A 12 -13.29 12.73 -6.16
C GLN A 12 -13.57 13.25 -7.57
N ALA A 13 -14.28 14.36 -7.72
CA ALA A 13 -14.59 14.95 -9.01
C ALA A 13 -13.34 15.51 -9.73
N THR A 14 -12.40 16.08 -9.01
CA THR A 14 -11.12 16.54 -9.58
C THR A 14 -10.20 15.39 -9.95
N ALA A 15 -10.19 14.30 -9.19
CA ALA A 15 -9.45 13.08 -9.55
C ALA A 15 -10.06 12.39 -10.80
N LEU A 16 -11.39 12.32 -10.90
CA LEU A 16 -12.09 11.75 -12.07
C LEU A 16 -11.92 12.60 -13.35
N ALA A 17 -11.92 13.92 -13.24
CA ALA A 17 -11.70 14.79 -14.40
C ALA A 17 -10.27 14.67 -14.96
N ALA A 18 -9.28 14.41 -14.10
CA ALA A 18 -7.91 14.15 -14.53
C ALA A 18 -7.73 12.75 -15.17
N TYR A 19 -8.56 11.78 -14.82
CA TYR A 19 -8.51 10.40 -15.32
C TYR A 19 -9.44 10.13 -16.51
N GLY A 20 -10.57 10.79 -16.60
CA GLY A 20 -11.61 10.57 -17.63
C GLY A 20 -11.14 10.87 -19.06
N ALA A 21 -10.08 11.64 -19.24
CA ALA A 21 -9.52 11.95 -20.55
C ALA A 21 -8.65 10.84 -21.16
N SER A 22 -8.34 9.77 -20.42
CA SER A 22 -7.40 8.72 -20.86
C SER A 22 -8.05 7.39 -21.29
N PHE A 23 -9.38 7.23 -21.22
CA PHE A 23 -10.06 5.94 -21.43
C PHE A 23 -11.01 5.86 -22.64
N ALA A 24 -10.91 6.75 -23.60
CA ALA A 24 -11.63 6.59 -24.85
C ALA A 24 -10.69 5.97 -25.92
N SER A 25 -10.83 4.68 -26.16
CA SER A 25 -10.35 3.89 -27.32
C SER A 25 -9.36 2.77 -26.98
N SER A 26 -9.89 1.55 -26.78
CA SER A 26 -9.39 0.36 -27.50
C SER A 26 -10.24 -0.87 -27.18
N THR A 27 -11.24 -1.13 -28.00
CA THR A 27 -11.73 -2.49 -28.23
C THR A 27 -10.92 -3.06 -29.42
N ALA A 28 -10.04 -4.00 -29.18
CA ALA A 28 -9.45 -4.80 -30.23
C ALA A 28 -9.33 -6.26 -29.77
N ALA A 29 -9.83 -7.12 -30.65
CA ALA A 29 -9.95 -8.55 -30.50
C ALA A 29 -8.60 -9.27 -30.37
N SER A 30 -8.61 -10.36 -29.63
CA SER A 30 -7.51 -11.30 -29.45
C SER A 30 -7.22 -12.10 -30.73
N ALA A 31 -5.98 -12.08 -31.20
CA ALA A 31 -5.42 -13.03 -32.17
C ALA A 31 -4.08 -13.59 -31.60
N PRO A 32 -3.67 -14.83 -32.01
CA PRO A 32 -2.64 -15.57 -31.28
C PRO A 32 -1.21 -15.07 -31.58
N LEU A 33 -0.38 -15.14 -30.54
CA LEU A 33 1.02 -14.72 -30.49
C LEU A 33 1.90 -15.57 -31.45
N ALA A 34 2.33 -14.98 -32.55
CA ALA A 34 3.51 -15.42 -33.29
C ALA A 34 4.73 -14.67 -32.72
N ARG A 35 5.83 -15.41 -32.48
CA ARG A 35 7.12 -14.83 -32.09
C ARG A 35 7.62 -13.95 -33.23
N SER A 36 7.72 -12.64 -33.00
CA SER A 36 8.38 -11.71 -33.92
C SER A 36 9.75 -11.29 -33.38
N ALA A 37 10.71 -11.19 -34.28
CA ALA A 37 12.06 -10.68 -34.05
C ALA A 37 12.05 -9.23 -33.53
N PRO A 38 13.14 -8.75 -32.90
CA PRO A 38 13.17 -7.38 -32.35
C PRO A 38 13.01 -6.36 -33.49
N PRO A 39 12.23 -5.31 -33.28
CA PRO A 39 12.03 -4.27 -34.28
C PRO A 39 13.31 -3.42 -34.44
N ASP A 40 13.63 -3.15 -35.72
CA ASP A 40 14.69 -2.26 -36.15
C ASP A 40 14.51 -0.85 -35.53
N SER A 41 15.58 -0.26 -35.05
CA SER A 41 15.60 0.98 -34.26
C SER A 41 15.47 2.28 -35.08
N THR A 42 14.78 2.25 -36.22
CA THR A 42 14.62 3.41 -37.12
C THR A 42 13.20 3.92 -37.30
N ALA A 43 12.31 3.68 -36.32
CA ALA A 43 11.00 4.33 -36.35
C ALA A 43 11.16 5.81 -35.98
N ALA A 44 11.02 6.67 -36.99
CA ALA A 44 11.01 8.13 -36.83
C ALA A 44 9.94 8.51 -35.81
N VAL A 45 10.34 9.30 -34.82
CA VAL A 45 9.41 9.96 -33.88
C VAL A 45 8.44 10.78 -34.72
N PRO A 46 7.11 10.59 -34.60
CA PRO A 46 6.18 11.42 -35.34
C PRO A 46 6.35 12.88 -34.90
N THR A 47 6.66 13.74 -35.86
CA THR A 47 6.66 15.20 -35.66
C THR A 47 5.26 15.63 -35.20
N PRO A 48 5.14 16.47 -34.16
CA PRO A 48 3.85 17.00 -33.75
C PRO A 48 3.21 17.75 -34.91
N SER A 49 1.98 17.36 -35.29
CA SER A 49 1.22 18.13 -36.26
C SER A 49 0.91 19.50 -35.68
N GLU A 50 1.32 20.56 -36.37
CA GLU A 50 0.88 21.91 -36.10
C GLU A 50 -0.66 21.99 -36.21
N SER A 51 -1.34 22.03 -35.10
CA SER A 51 -2.59 22.75 -34.84
C SER A 51 -3.30 22.27 -33.55
N ALA A 52 -2.62 22.37 -32.41
CA ALA A 52 -3.36 22.59 -31.19
C ALA A 52 -3.39 24.11 -30.96
N SER A 53 -4.45 24.77 -31.42
CA SER A 53 -4.73 26.15 -31.01
C SER A 53 -4.74 26.16 -29.49
N THR A 54 -3.79 26.85 -28.90
CA THR A 54 -3.74 27.11 -27.45
C THR A 54 -5.10 27.66 -27.05
N PRO A 55 -5.89 26.98 -26.21
CA PRO A 55 -7.15 27.56 -25.77
C PRO A 55 -6.83 28.86 -25.04
N PRO A 56 -7.68 29.89 -25.17
CA PRO A 56 -7.43 31.17 -24.55
C PRO A 56 -7.14 30.93 -23.06
N ASN A 57 -6.07 31.53 -22.57
CA ASN A 57 -5.57 31.41 -21.20
C ASN A 57 -6.53 32.13 -20.22
N SER A 58 -7.82 31.73 -20.23
CA SER A 58 -8.83 32.24 -19.34
C SER A 58 -8.65 31.59 -17.98
N GLU A 59 -8.12 32.36 -17.07
CA GLU A 59 -8.01 31.98 -15.67
C GLU A 59 -9.40 31.62 -15.10
N VAL A 60 -9.48 30.50 -14.38
CA VAL A 60 -10.72 30.15 -13.66
C VAL A 60 -10.86 31.10 -12.49
N THR A 61 -11.99 31.82 -12.46
CA THR A 61 -12.32 32.78 -11.41
C THR A 61 -13.38 32.25 -10.46
N ALA A 62 -13.64 32.95 -9.37
CA ALA A 62 -14.73 32.63 -8.46
C ALA A 62 -16.09 32.69 -9.17
N ASN A 63 -16.26 33.59 -10.15
CA ASN A 63 -17.49 33.66 -10.96
C ASN A 63 -17.62 32.46 -11.90
N THR A 64 -16.54 32.04 -12.55
CA THR A 64 -16.53 30.81 -13.36
C THR A 64 -16.99 29.61 -12.55
N LEU A 65 -16.50 29.51 -11.31
CA LEU A 65 -16.87 28.43 -10.41
C LEU A 65 -18.33 28.52 -9.97
N ALA A 66 -18.83 29.73 -9.66
CA ALA A 66 -20.22 29.96 -9.28
C ALA A 66 -21.21 29.60 -10.40
N GLU A 67 -20.85 29.81 -11.68
CA GLU A 67 -21.65 29.34 -12.81
C GLU A 67 -21.63 27.82 -12.95
N ALA A 68 -20.47 27.18 -12.73
CA ALA A 68 -20.34 25.73 -12.75
C ALA A 68 -21.14 25.05 -11.61
N GLU A 69 -21.21 25.66 -10.44
CA GLU A 69 -22.03 25.21 -9.31
C GLU A 69 -23.51 25.08 -9.66
N LYS A 70 -24.03 26.01 -10.47
CA LYS A 70 -25.44 25.97 -10.94
C LYS A 70 -25.70 24.71 -11.76
N LEU A 71 -24.79 24.35 -12.64
CA LEU A 71 -24.88 23.13 -13.45
C LEU A 71 -24.79 21.86 -12.61
N ALA A 72 -23.95 21.87 -11.58
CA ALA A 72 -23.74 20.73 -10.69
C ALA A 72 -24.80 20.63 -9.57
N GLY A 73 -25.66 21.62 -9.39
CA GLY A 73 -26.68 21.65 -8.31
C GLY A 73 -26.06 21.73 -6.91
N ILE A 74 -24.86 22.32 -6.77
CA ILE A 74 -24.15 22.48 -5.50
C ILE A 74 -23.83 23.94 -5.25
N THR A 75 -23.52 24.31 -4.00
CA THR A 75 -23.14 25.68 -3.63
C THR A 75 -21.99 25.65 -2.64
N PHE A 76 -20.94 26.43 -2.91
CA PHE A 76 -19.80 26.62 -2.02
C PHE A 76 -19.85 28.00 -1.36
N THR A 77 -19.20 28.11 -0.21
CA THR A 77 -18.95 29.42 0.42
C THR A 77 -17.84 30.16 -0.34
N GLU A 78 -17.75 31.47 -0.15
CA GLU A 78 -16.70 32.29 -0.78
C GLU A 78 -15.27 31.78 -0.42
N LYS A 79 -15.08 31.33 0.82
CA LYS A 79 -13.79 30.76 1.27
C LYS A 79 -13.46 29.47 0.54
N GLU A 80 -14.44 28.60 0.36
CA GLU A 80 -14.27 27.34 -0.40
C GLU A 80 -14.01 27.63 -1.88
N ARG A 81 -14.76 28.56 -2.49
CA ARG A 81 -14.49 28.99 -3.88
C ARG A 81 -13.08 29.51 -4.06
N ALA A 82 -12.61 30.38 -3.16
CA ALA A 82 -11.24 30.90 -3.23
C ALA A 82 -10.18 29.82 -3.14
N GLN A 83 -10.40 28.78 -2.34
CA GLN A 83 -9.51 27.63 -2.27
C GLN A 83 -9.55 26.77 -3.54
N ILE A 84 -10.76 26.51 -4.06
CA ILE A 84 -10.98 25.70 -5.27
C ILE A 84 -10.35 26.39 -6.48
N VAL A 85 -10.55 27.68 -6.65
CA VAL A 85 -9.97 28.48 -7.75
C VAL A 85 -8.46 28.34 -7.78
N ARG A 86 -7.78 28.50 -6.65
CA ARG A 86 -6.32 28.33 -6.58
C ARG A 86 -5.90 26.92 -6.99
N THR A 87 -6.58 25.90 -6.47
CA THR A 87 -6.28 24.49 -6.79
C THR A 87 -6.51 24.19 -8.27
N VAL A 88 -7.64 24.63 -8.83
CA VAL A 88 -7.98 24.40 -10.26
C VAL A 88 -6.98 25.07 -11.17
N ASN A 89 -6.60 26.33 -10.92
CA ASN A 89 -5.61 27.03 -11.75
C ASN A 89 -4.24 26.37 -11.67
N SER A 90 -3.80 25.93 -10.48
CA SER A 90 -2.55 25.19 -10.32
C SER A 90 -2.57 23.87 -11.10
N LEU A 91 -3.64 23.11 -11.02
CA LEU A 91 -3.80 21.84 -11.76
C LEU A 91 -3.83 22.09 -13.28
N ARG A 92 -4.48 23.13 -13.74
CA ARG A 92 -4.48 23.52 -15.17
C ARG A 92 -3.09 23.85 -15.67
N THR A 93 -2.31 24.62 -14.91
CA THR A 93 -0.91 24.92 -15.27
C THR A 93 -0.12 23.63 -15.41
N GLN A 94 -0.15 22.75 -14.40
CA GLN A 94 0.53 21.46 -14.44
C GLN A 94 0.06 20.58 -15.62
N PHE A 95 -1.24 20.61 -15.94
CA PHE A 95 -1.77 19.87 -17.08
C PHE A 95 -1.21 20.38 -18.41
N HIS A 96 -1.15 21.70 -18.59
CA HIS A 96 -0.59 22.31 -19.81
C HIS A 96 0.91 22.05 -19.93
N GLU A 97 1.67 22.18 -18.84
CA GLU A 97 3.10 21.86 -18.81
C GLU A 97 3.34 20.37 -19.20
N ARG A 98 2.54 19.46 -18.63
CA ARG A 98 2.61 18.05 -18.96
C ARG A 98 2.21 17.77 -20.41
N ALA A 99 1.15 18.41 -20.90
CA ALA A 99 0.69 18.23 -22.29
C ALA A 99 1.75 18.71 -23.31
N ALA A 100 2.52 19.76 -22.97
CA ALA A 100 3.61 20.25 -23.78
C ALA A 100 4.78 19.25 -23.93
N LEU A 101 4.92 18.28 -23.00
CA LEU A 101 5.91 17.21 -23.09
C LEU A 101 5.52 16.12 -24.12
N GLY A 102 4.31 16.16 -24.66
CA GLY A 102 3.78 15.14 -25.55
C GLY A 102 3.41 13.83 -24.84
N TYR A 103 3.18 12.77 -25.60
CA TYR A 103 2.81 11.47 -25.08
C TYR A 103 4.03 10.75 -24.48
N LEU A 104 3.93 10.43 -23.19
CA LEU A 104 4.90 9.59 -22.50
C LEU A 104 4.30 8.18 -22.33
N SER A 105 4.96 7.18 -22.91
CA SER A 105 4.54 5.77 -22.80
C SER A 105 4.64 5.28 -21.34
N ASN A 106 3.66 4.50 -20.89
CA ASN A 106 3.73 3.78 -19.61
C ASN A 106 4.87 2.73 -19.56
N GLN A 107 5.46 2.39 -20.69
CA GLN A 107 6.63 1.51 -20.77
C GLN A 107 7.96 2.27 -20.60
N LEU A 108 7.91 3.59 -20.57
CA LEU A 108 9.10 4.41 -20.34
C LEU A 108 9.58 4.21 -18.90
N ALA A 109 10.78 3.67 -18.75
CA ALA A 109 11.39 3.54 -17.43
C ALA A 109 11.63 4.92 -16.80
N PRO A 110 11.53 5.08 -15.47
CA PRO A 110 11.93 6.32 -14.81
C PRO A 110 13.37 6.67 -15.16
N ALA A 111 13.64 7.94 -15.45
CA ALA A 111 14.99 8.42 -15.75
C ALA A 111 15.93 8.26 -14.56
N GLU A 112 15.37 8.37 -13.35
CA GLU A 112 16.10 8.22 -12.09
C GLU A 112 15.41 7.16 -11.23
N VAL A 113 16.17 6.14 -10.83
CA VAL A 113 15.76 5.13 -9.87
C VAL A 113 16.77 5.13 -8.74
N PHE A 114 16.30 5.31 -7.51
CA PHE A 114 17.18 5.20 -6.35
C PHE A 114 17.77 3.79 -6.29
N ARG A 115 19.10 3.72 -6.26
CA ARG A 115 19.85 2.49 -5.99
C ARG A 115 20.67 2.69 -4.73
N ALA A 116 20.52 1.79 -3.77
CA ALA A 116 21.32 1.83 -2.53
C ALA A 116 22.80 1.48 -2.76
N GLU A 117 23.09 0.79 -3.86
CA GLU A 117 24.45 0.42 -4.24
C GLU A 117 25.11 1.57 -5.01
N LEU A 118 26.24 2.05 -4.48
CA LEU A 118 27.04 3.05 -5.16
C LEU A 118 27.95 2.39 -6.22
N PRO A 119 28.27 3.08 -7.34
CA PRO A 119 29.22 2.58 -8.31
C PRO A 119 30.55 2.19 -7.63
N GLY A 120 31.03 0.97 -7.87
CA GLY A 120 32.28 0.46 -7.28
C GLY A 120 32.16 -0.12 -5.87
N MET A 121 30.98 -0.09 -5.24
CA MET A 121 30.76 -0.90 -4.04
C MET A 121 30.78 -2.39 -4.40
N PRO A 122 31.49 -3.23 -3.62
CA PRO A 122 31.35 -4.66 -3.78
C PRO A 122 29.89 -5.01 -3.53
N ALA A 123 29.32 -5.87 -4.40
CA ALA A 123 28.00 -6.42 -4.15
C ALA A 123 27.99 -6.99 -2.72
N ALA A 124 26.97 -6.64 -1.94
CA ALA A 124 26.85 -7.18 -0.60
C ALA A 124 26.93 -8.70 -0.72
N ALA A 125 27.93 -9.30 -0.08
CA ALA A 125 28.07 -10.73 -0.04
C ALA A 125 26.85 -11.27 0.70
N VAL A 126 25.86 -11.72 -0.05
CA VAL A 126 24.74 -12.47 0.50
C VAL A 126 25.30 -13.83 0.84
N THR A 127 25.59 -14.03 2.11
CA THR A 127 25.83 -15.39 2.60
C THR A 127 24.52 -16.13 2.40
N THR A 128 24.48 -17.01 1.40
CA THR A 128 23.36 -17.93 1.16
C THR A 128 23.34 -19.06 2.19
N GLU A 129 24.28 -19.08 3.11
CA GLU A 129 24.37 -20.04 4.20
C GLU A 129 23.61 -19.48 5.41
N GLY A 130 22.49 -20.10 5.75
CA GLY A 130 21.67 -19.78 6.91
C GLY A 130 20.18 -19.60 6.57
N ASP A 131 19.36 -19.64 7.57
CA ASP A 131 17.94 -19.30 7.45
C ASP A 131 17.83 -17.80 7.08
N PRO A 132 17.24 -17.42 5.93
CA PRO A 132 17.02 -16.03 5.57
C PRO A 132 16.26 -15.24 6.63
N PHE A 133 15.66 -15.93 7.59
CA PHE A 133 14.92 -15.40 8.72
C PHE A 133 15.48 -15.90 10.04
N GLU A 134 16.68 -15.45 10.43
CA GLU A 134 17.15 -15.71 11.78
C GLU A 134 16.24 -15.06 12.82
N THR A 135 15.35 -15.87 13.38
CA THR A 135 14.51 -15.44 14.50
C THR A 135 15.09 -15.93 15.82
N PRO A 136 15.03 -15.13 16.90
CA PRO A 136 15.41 -15.58 18.22
C PRO A 136 14.59 -16.81 18.64
N GLN A 137 15.20 -17.69 19.42
CA GLN A 137 14.43 -18.74 20.10
C GLN A 137 13.65 -18.10 21.23
N TYR A 138 12.31 -18.12 21.10
CA TYR A 138 11.42 -17.58 22.12
C TYR A 138 11.14 -18.62 23.18
N LYS A 139 11.32 -18.23 24.44
CA LYS A 139 10.84 -19.02 25.58
C LYS A 139 9.36 -18.74 25.77
N LEU A 140 8.54 -19.69 25.36
CA LEU A 140 7.08 -19.57 25.51
C LEU A 140 6.69 -19.63 27.00
N ALA A 141 5.70 -18.84 27.38
CA ALA A 141 5.12 -18.91 28.72
C ALA A 141 4.41 -20.27 28.91
N ALA A 142 4.43 -20.79 30.14
CA ALA A 142 3.78 -22.06 30.48
C ALA A 142 2.24 -21.98 30.46
N ARG A 143 1.66 -20.77 30.34
CA ARG A 143 0.21 -20.55 30.29
C ARG A 143 -0.29 -20.32 28.85
N THR A 144 -1.55 -20.63 28.62
CA THR A 144 -2.22 -20.26 27.38
C THR A 144 -2.38 -18.73 27.31
N PRO A 145 -1.99 -18.08 26.21
CA PRO A 145 -2.18 -16.65 26.03
C PRO A 145 -3.68 -16.30 25.94
N THR A 146 -4.02 -15.12 26.43
CA THR A 146 -5.36 -14.55 26.25
C THR A 146 -5.56 -14.07 24.83
N ASP A 147 -6.82 -13.89 24.40
CA ASP A 147 -7.14 -13.35 23.07
C ASP A 147 -6.57 -11.94 22.87
N GLU A 148 -6.57 -11.12 23.92
CA GLU A 148 -6.02 -9.77 23.85
C GLU A 148 -4.48 -9.79 23.64
N GLU A 149 -3.76 -10.67 24.31
CA GLU A 149 -2.33 -10.85 24.11
C GLU A 149 -2.03 -11.31 22.68
N LEU A 150 -2.78 -12.29 22.15
CA LEU A 150 -2.61 -12.79 20.78
C LEU A 150 -2.85 -11.69 19.72
N ASN A 151 -3.83 -10.80 19.96
CA ASN A 151 -4.16 -9.73 19.02
C ASN A 151 -3.05 -8.69 18.84
N TYR A 152 -2.18 -8.53 19.85
CA TYR A 152 -1.10 -7.53 19.82
C TYR A 152 0.29 -8.14 19.77
N GLU A 153 0.40 -9.45 19.66
CA GLU A 153 1.69 -10.14 19.65
C GLU A 153 2.43 -9.95 18.32
N SER A 154 3.75 -10.06 18.37
CA SER A 154 4.64 -9.98 17.22
C SER A 154 4.57 -11.24 16.33
N ILE A 155 4.87 -11.10 15.04
CA ILE A 155 4.91 -12.24 14.11
C ILE A 155 5.88 -13.34 14.58
N PRO A 156 7.12 -13.04 15.03
CA PRO A 156 8.02 -14.10 15.49
C PRO A 156 7.49 -14.90 16.67
N MET A 157 6.82 -14.24 17.62
CA MET A 157 6.23 -14.90 18.77
C MET A 157 5.01 -15.74 18.37
N LEU A 158 4.12 -15.19 17.52
CA LEU A 158 2.99 -15.95 16.97
C LEU A 158 3.47 -17.18 16.18
N ALA A 159 4.51 -17.04 15.37
CA ALA A 159 5.12 -18.14 14.64
C ALA A 159 5.72 -19.22 15.58
N ALA A 160 6.35 -18.80 16.69
CA ALA A 160 6.84 -19.71 17.71
C ALA A 160 5.70 -20.47 18.41
N MET A 161 4.61 -19.77 18.75
CA MET A 161 3.41 -20.38 19.35
C MET A 161 2.72 -21.37 18.41
N LEU A 162 2.62 -21.05 17.11
CA LEU A 162 2.10 -21.94 16.08
C LEU A 162 2.94 -23.22 15.97
N ARG A 163 4.26 -23.09 15.84
CA ARG A 163 5.20 -24.25 15.77
C ARG A 163 5.13 -25.12 17.01
N ALA A 164 4.97 -24.51 18.18
CA ALA A 164 4.80 -25.23 19.43
C ALA A 164 3.36 -25.75 19.65
N GLN A 165 2.43 -25.50 18.72
CA GLN A 165 1.01 -25.85 18.80
C GLN A 165 0.31 -25.30 20.05
N VAL A 166 0.79 -24.19 20.62
CA VAL A 166 0.16 -23.45 21.71
C VAL A 166 -1.10 -22.72 21.22
N VAL A 167 -1.04 -22.30 19.94
CA VAL A 167 -2.16 -21.67 19.24
C VAL A 167 -2.26 -22.26 17.84
N SER A 168 -3.47 -22.28 17.26
CA SER A 168 -3.70 -22.68 15.87
C SER A 168 -3.87 -21.45 14.95
N SER A 169 -3.58 -21.65 13.67
CA SER A 169 -3.87 -20.65 12.62
C SER A 169 -5.36 -20.34 12.55
N GLU A 170 -6.22 -21.39 12.70
CA GLU A 170 -7.67 -21.21 12.75
C GLU A 170 -8.09 -20.28 13.89
N ARG A 171 -7.51 -20.43 15.11
CA ARG A 171 -7.78 -19.53 16.22
C ARG A 171 -7.36 -18.10 15.93
N LEU A 172 -6.13 -17.88 15.48
CA LEU A 172 -5.64 -16.52 15.14
C LEU A 172 -6.50 -15.86 14.05
N THR A 173 -6.89 -16.62 13.05
CA THR A 173 -7.76 -16.17 11.97
C THR A 173 -9.16 -15.84 12.49
N THR A 174 -9.74 -16.66 13.35
CA THR A 174 -11.05 -16.41 13.98
C THR A 174 -11.02 -15.12 14.78
N LEU A 175 -10.00 -14.91 15.61
CA LEU A 175 -9.84 -13.68 16.38
C LEU A 175 -9.77 -12.44 15.47
N ALA A 176 -9.03 -12.50 14.38
CA ALA A 176 -8.94 -11.39 13.40
C ALA A 176 -10.31 -11.11 12.77
N LEU A 177 -11.04 -12.14 12.35
CA LEU A 177 -12.35 -12.00 11.72
C LEU A 177 -13.39 -11.43 12.69
N ASP A 178 -13.42 -11.91 13.93
CA ASP A 178 -14.36 -11.43 14.95
C ASP A 178 -14.06 -9.97 15.37
N ARG A 179 -12.78 -9.58 15.34
CA ARG A 179 -12.40 -8.17 15.53
C ARG A 179 -12.80 -7.29 14.34
N PHE A 180 -12.72 -7.80 13.10
CA PHE A 180 -13.28 -7.06 11.96
C PHE A 180 -14.79 -6.86 12.14
N ASP A 181 -15.56 -7.89 12.48
CA ASP A 181 -17.00 -7.77 12.69
C ASP A 181 -17.34 -6.73 13.79
N ARG A 182 -16.57 -6.73 14.86
CA ARG A 182 -16.80 -5.81 15.99
C ARG A 182 -16.38 -4.37 15.71
N LEU A 183 -15.25 -4.16 15.05
CA LEU A 183 -14.62 -2.84 14.95
C LEU A 183 -14.86 -2.14 13.62
N ASN A 184 -15.08 -2.89 12.53
CA ASN A 184 -15.29 -2.31 11.21
C ASN A 184 -16.50 -1.38 11.10
N PRO A 185 -17.64 -1.61 11.80
CA PRO A 185 -18.76 -0.67 11.78
C PRO A 185 -18.40 0.76 12.27
N THR A 186 -17.37 0.87 13.12
CA THR A 186 -16.87 2.16 13.62
C THR A 186 -15.68 2.66 12.80
N LEU A 187 -14.75 1.75 12.45
CA LEU A 187 -13.48 2.12 11.84
C LEU A 187 -13.54 2.23 10.31
N PHE A 188 -14.49 1.59 9.65
CA PHE A 188 -14.57 1.54 8.18
C PHE A 188 -13.25 1.11 7.53
N CYS A 189 -12.53 0.20 8.20
CA CYS A 189 -11.17 -0.19 7.82
C CYS A 189 -11.11 -1.38 6.83
N ALA A 190 -12.19 -2.13 6.65
CA ALA A 190 -12.30 -3.22 5.70
C ALA A 190 -13.44 -2.99 4.70
N ILE A 191 -13.16 -3.26 3.42
CA ILE A 191 -14.14 -3.23 2.32
C ILE A 191 -14.77 -4.60 2.12
N THR A 192 -13.95 -5.66 2.15
CA THR A 192 -14.40 -7.05 1.96
C THR A 192 -13.69 -7.95 2.97
N VAL A 193 -14.45 -8.62 3.83
CA VAL A 193 -13.93 -9.66 4.74
C VAL A 193 -14.18 -11.03 4.08
N VAL A 194 -13.13 -11.88 4.04
CA VAL A 194 -13.15 -13.16 3.31
C VAL A 194 -13.21 -14.36 4.29
N ARG A 195 -14.18 -14.35 5.19
CA ARG A 195 -14.30 -15.27 6.34
C ARG A 195 -14.12 -16.74 5.97
N GLU A 196 -14.92 -17.26 5.05
CA GLU A 196 -14.92 -18.69 4.71
C GLU A 196 -13.59 -19.12 4.07
N GLN A 197 -13.06 -18.30 3.17
CA GLN A 197 -11.78 -18.55 2.50
C GLN A 197 -10.63 -18.51 3.51
N ALA A 198 -10.64 -17.53 4.42
CA ALA A 198 -9.65 -17.38 5.47
C ALA A 198 -9.62 -18.57 6.42
N LEU A 199 -10.78 -19.02 6.92
CA LEU A 199 -10.87 -20.19 7.82
C LEU A 199 -10.46 -21.47 7.11
N THR A 200 -10.86 -21.67 5.85
CA THR A 200 -10.44 -22.83 5.05
C THR A 200 -8.92 -22.86 4.89
N ARG A 201 -8.32 -21.71 4.57
CA ARG A 201 -6.87 -21.58 4.45
C ARG A 201 -6.16 -21.82 5.78
N ALA A 202 -6.67 -21.26 6.89
CA ALA A 202 -6.11 -21.44 8.22
C ALA A 202 -6.08 -22.91 8.64
N ARG A 203 -7.16 -23.65 8.42
CA ARG A 203 -7.21 -25.11 8.67
C ARG A 203 -6.20 -25.88 7.84
N SER A 204 -5.98 -25.49 6.57
CA SER A 204 -4.95 -26.06 5.72
C SER A 204 -3.55 -25.83 6.30
N MET A 205 -3.28 -24.61 6.80
CA MET A 205 -2.00 -24.29 7.45
C MET A 205 -1.80 -25.11 8.73
N ASP A 206 -2.83 -25.28 9.55
CA ASP A 206 -2.76 -26.14 10.73
C ASP A 206 -2.52 -27.61 10.37
N ALA A 207 -3.06 -28.08 9.27
CA ALA A 207 -2.82 -29.44 8.80
C ALA A 207 -1.38 -29.63 8.30
N GLU A 208 -0.85 -28.68 7.53
CA GLU A 208 0.54 -28.69 7.09
C GLU A 208 1.50 -28.65 8.29
N LEU A 209 1.23 -27.81 9.28
CA LEU A 209 2.03 -27.70 10.50
C LEU A 209 2.09 -29.02 11.26
N ARG A 210 0.94 -29.70 11.43
CA ARG A 210 0.88 -31.04 12.06
C ARG A 210 1.65 -32.10 11.28
N ALA A 211 1.75 -31.95 9.96
CA ALA A 211 2.55 -32.81 9.10
C ALA A 211 4.06 -32.46 9.09
N GLY A 212 4.47 -31.45 9.85
CA GLY A 212 5.86 -30.96 9.89
C GLY A 212 6.25 -30.03 8.73
N ASN A 213 5.30 -29.62 7.89
CA ASN A 213 5.52 -28.77 6.73
C ASN A 213 5.35 -27.30 7.13
N VAL A 214 6.43 -26.62 7.47
CA VAL A 214 6.43 -25.20 7.82
C VAL A 214 6.97 -24.38 6.63
N ARG A 215 6.16 -23.45 6.11
CA ARG A 215 6.53 -22.63 4.94
C ARG A 215 7.44 -21.44 5.27
N GLY A 216 7.61 -21.13 6.55
CA GLY A 216 8.41 -20.01 7.02
C GLY A 216 7.76 -19.24 8.17
N PRO A 217 8.24 -18.04 8.50
CA PRO A 217 7.76 -17.28 9.66
C PRO A 217 6.32 -16.74 9.51
N LEU A 218 5.78 -16.67 8.30
CA LEU A 218 4.39 -16.23 8.04
C LEU A 218 3.40 -17.38 7.96
N HIS A 219 3.83 -18.64 8.15
CA HIS A 219 2.97 -19.81 8.08
C HIS A 219 1.83 -19.73 9.09
N GLY A 220 0.60 -19.69 8.61
CA GLY A 220 -0.60 -19.62 9.44
C GLY A 220 -0.90 -18.23 10.05
N ILE A 221 -0.14 -17.20 9.72
CA ILE A 221 -0.33 -15.83 10.24
C ILE A 221 -1.42 -15.10 9.45
N PRO A 222 -2.48 -14.58 10.11
CA PRO A 222 -3.51 -13.79 9.45
C PRO A 222 -2.98 -12.41 9.04
N TYR A 223 -3.41 -11.94 7.86
CA TYR A 223 -3.08 -10.60 7.37
C TYR A 223 -4.23 -9.97 6.59
N ALA A 224 -4.10 -8.69 6.28
CA ALA A 224 -5.03 -7.97 5.43
C ALA A 224 -4.29 -7.28 4.26
N ALA A 225 -4.99 -7.10 3.15
CA ALA A 225 -4.40 -6.52 1.93
C ALA A 225 -5.18 -5.29 1.47
N LYS A 226 -4.48 -4.20 1.18
CA LYS A 226 -5.08 -2.99 0.62
C LYS A 226 -5.91 -3.31 -0.62
N ASP A 227 -7.09 -2.71 -0.74
CA ASP A 227 -8.09 -3.06 -1.75
C ASP A 227 -7.78 -2.56 -3.17
N LEU A 228 -6.53 -2.40 -3.49
CA LEU A 228 -6.03 -2.19 -4.85
C LEU A 228 -5.10 -3.33 -5.33
N LEU A 229 -4.87 -4.33 -4.47
CA LEU A 229 -4.11 -5.53 -4.81
C LEU A 229 -5.10 -6.60 -5.29
N ASP A 230 -5.06 -6.94 -6.55
CA ASP A 230 -5.97 -7.92 -7.14
C ASP A 230 -5.88 -9.26 -6.42
N THR A 231 -7.05 -9.83 -6.13
CA THR A 231 -7.19 -11.11 -5.45
C THR A 231 -8.25 -11.92 -6.18
N ALA A 232 -7.86 -13.02 -6.79
CA ALA A 232 -8.74 -13.84 -7.63
C ALA A 232 -10.00 -14.26 -6.88
N GLY A 233 -11.17 -14.02 -7.49
CA GLY A 233 -12.46 -14.34 -6.91
C GLY A 233 -12.87 -13.52 -5.69
N VAL A 234 -12.08 -12.51 -5.29
CA VAL A 234 -12.39 -11.60 -4.18
C VAL A 234 -12.61 -10.19 -4.71
N ARG A 235 -13.70 -9.59 -4.30
CA ARG A 235 -14.03 -8.21 -4.65
C ARG A 235 -12.87 -7.27 -4.30
N THR A 236 -12.40 -6.53 -5.31
CA THR A 236 -11.27 -5.58 -5.23
C THR A 236 -11.66 -4.31 -5.96
N THR A 237 -12.00 -3.27 -5.22
CA THR A 237 -12.82 -2.13 -5.68
C THR A 237 -12.02 -0.85 -5.92
N TRP A 238 -10.73 -0.83 -5.55
CA TRP A 238 -9.90 0.37 -5.56
C TRP A 238 -10.47 1.52 -4.71
N GLY A 239 -11.40 1.22 -3.79
CA GLY A 239 -12.09 2.17 -2.93
C GLY A 239 -13.06 3.10 -3.66
N ALA A 240 -13.33 2.88 -4.95
CA ALA A 240 -14.08 3.79 -5.81
C ALA A 240 -15.40 3.19 -6.28
N GLU A 241 -16.49 3.98 -6.20
CA GLU A 241 -17.87 3.58 -6.52
C GLU A 241 -18.02 2.88 -7.89
N PRO A 242 -17.37 3.34 -9.00
CA PRO A 242 -17.53 2.67 -10.30
C PRO A 242 -17.03 1.24 -10.33
N TRP A 243 -16.13 0.85 -9.43
CA TRP A 243 -15.52 -0.49 -9.36
C TRP A 243 -15.97 -1.29 -8.13
N LYS A 244 -16.98 -0.85 -7.42
CA LYS A 244 -17.42 -1.49 -6.17
C LYS A 244 -17.81 -2.97 -6.31
N GLU A 245 -18.16 -3.41 -7.50
CA GLU A 245 -18.50 -4.81 -7.79
C GLU A 245 -17.41 -5.55 -8.58
N ARG A 246 -16.24 -4.93 -8.77
CA ARG A 246 -15.16 -5.55 -9.53
C ARG A 246 -14.58 -6.75 -8.79
N VAL A 247 -14.50 -7.90 -9.50
CA VAL A 247 -13.87 -9.13 -9.01
C VAL A 247 -12.78 -9.54 -10.00
N PRO A 248 -11.50 -9.49 -9.60
CA PRO A 248 -10.39 -9.94 -10.44
C PRO A 248 -10.41 -11.44 -10.68
N THR A 249 -9.85 -11.88 -11.81
CA THR A 249 -9.68 -13.29 -12.16
C THR A 249 -8.29 -13.85 -11.82
N SER A 250 -7.35 -12.98 -11.47
CA SER A 250 -5.98 -13.32 -11.10
C SER A 250 -5.56 -12.60 -9.83
N ASN A 251 -4.55 -13.15 -9.16
CA ASN A 251 -3.92 -12.51 -8.02
C ASN A 251 -2.87 -11.48 -8.44
N ALA A 252 -2.69 -10.45 -7.63
CA ALA A 252 -1.46 -9.68 -7.66
C ALA A 252 -0.28 -10.55 -7.19
N TRP A 253 0.91 -10.32 -7.76
CA TRP A 253 2.12 -11.07 -7.43
C TRP A 253 2.37 -11.18 -5.91
N VAL A 254 2.16 -10.08 -5.19
CA VAL A 254 2.35 -10.02 -3.73
C VAL A 254 1.37 -10.92 -2.96
N ILE A 255 0.16 -11.10 -3.47
CA ILE A 255 -0.85 -12.03 -2.88
C ILE A 255 -0.37 -13.46 -3.05
N ASP A 256 0.10 -13.84 -4.23
CA ASP A 256 0.67 -15.16 -4.48
C ASP A 256 1.95 -15.39 -3.66
N ALA A 257 2.78 -14.38 -3.47
CA ALA A 257 3.98 -14.47 -2.64
C ALA A 257 3.63 -14.78 -1.17
N LEU A 258 2.63 -14.09 -0.62
CA LEU A 258 2.14 -14.33 0.74
C LEU A 258 1.43 -15.67 0.88
N ASP A 259 0.70 -16.11 -0.15
CA ASP A 259 0.11 -17.44 -0.17
C ASP A 259 1.18 -18.53 -0.15
N ARG A 260 2.25 -18.40 -0.94
CA ARG A 260 3.40 -19.31 -0.89
C ARG A 260 4.07 -19.33 0.48
N ALA A 261 4.15 -18.20 1.16
CA ALA A 261 4.68 -18.09 2.52
C ALA A 261 3.74 -18.66 3.61
N GLY A 262 2.52 -19.08 3.24
CA GLY A 262 1.54 -19.67 4.15
C GLY A 262 0.75 -18.65 4.96
N ALA A 263 0.79 -17.37 4.62
CA ALA A 263 -0.03 -16.36 5.27
C ALA A 263 -1.53 -16.53 4.91
N VAL A 264 -2.41 -16.03 5.77
CA VAL A 264 -3.87 -16.19 5.66
C VAL A 264 -4.52 -14.84 5.43
N LEU A 265 -5.01 -14.58 4.22
CA LEU A 265 -5.74 -13.34 3.91
C LEU A 265 -7.10 -13.36 4.62
N THR A 266 -7.37 -12.30 5.41
CA THR A 266 -8.63 -12.16 6.17
C THR A 266 -9.55 -11.08 5.59
N ALA A 267 -8.98 -10.02 5.01
CA ALA A 267 -9.77 -8.92 4.45
C ALA A 267 -9.02 -8.12 3.38
N LYS A 268 -9.81 -7.48 2.53
CA LYS A 268 -9.38 -6.34 1.69
C LYS A 268 -9.66 -5.06 2.49
N THR A 269 -8.61 -4.31 2.76
CA THR A 269 -8.68 -3.11 3.62
C THR A 269 -9.01 -1.85 2.85
N ALA A 270 -9.67 -0.92 3.52
CA ALA A 270 -10.05 0.36 2.94
C ALA A 270 -8.86 1.10 2.34
N VAL A 271 -9.08 1.58 1.14
CA VAL A 271 -8.19 2.45 0.39
C VAL A 271 -8.96 3.70 0.01
N GLY A 272 -8.42 4.88 0.22
CA GLY A 272 -9.05 6.09 -0.30
C GLY A 272 -9.23 5.96 -1.82
N ALA A 273 -10.36 6.40 -2.33
CA ALA A 273 -10.76 6.18 -3.72
C ALA A 273 -9.62 6.43 -4.70
N LEU A 274 -9.30 5.42 -5.53
CA LEU A 274 -8.20 5.45 -6.49
C LEU A 274 -6.84 5.79 -5.86
N ALA A 275 -6.59 5.28 -4.65
CA ALA A 275 -5.36 5.48 -3.88
C ALA A 275 -5.11 6.92 -3.41
N TYR A 276 -6.17 7.68 -3.11
CA TYR A 276 -6.06 9.04 -2.60
C TYR A 276 -6.83 9.24 -1.28
N GLY A 277 -6.13 9.63 -0.20
CA GLY A 277 -6.72 9.89 1.12
C GLY A 277 -7.30 8.64 1.80
N ASP A 278 -8.27 8.84 2.69
CA ASP A 278 -8.90 7.81 3.54
C ASP A 278 -10.41 7.67 3.33
N ILE A 279 -10.95 8.33 2.31
CA ILE A 279 -12.37 8.30 1.97
C ILE A 279 -12.58 7.34 0.79
N TRP A 280 -13.45 6.37 0.98
CA TRP A 280 -13.86 5.40 -0.01
C TRP A 280 -15.41 5.39 -0.13
N PHE A 281 -15.99 4.66 -1.07
CA PHE A 281 -17.45 4.68 -1.30
C PHE A 281 -18.27 4.28 -0.06
N GLY A 282 -17.71 3.52 0.89
CA GLY A 282 -18.39 3.15 2.14
C GLY A 282 -18.25 4.17 3.28
N GLY A 283 -17.42 5.20 3.12
CA GLY A 283 -17.22 6.22 4.13
C GLY A 283 -15.75 6.58 4.38
N THR A 284 -15.46 7.18 5.52
CA THR A 284 -14.10 7.55 5.92
C THR A 284 -13.52 6.48 6.83
N CYS A 285 -12.38 5.91 6.45
CA CYS A 285 -11.62 5.04 7.34
C CYS A 285 -11.10 5.83 8.55
N ARG A 286 -11.27 5.30 9.76
CA ARG A 286 -11.04 6.02 11.01
C ARG A 286 -9.74 5.64 11.69
N ASN A 287 -9.18 6.60 12.42
CA ASN A 287 -8.07 6.38 13.33
C ASN A 287 -8.59 5.65 14.59
N PRO A 288 -8.07 4.45 14.93
CA PRO A 288 -8.56 3.69 16.10
C PRO A 288 -8.36 4.42 17.43
N TRP A 289 -7.37 5.30 17.54
CA TRP A 289 -7.08 6.06 18.74
C TRP A 289 -8.04 7.24 18.94
N ASN A 290 -8.59 7.76 17.85
CA ASN A 290 -9.58 8.82 17.85
C ASN A 290 -10.50 8.65 16.63
N PRO A 291 -11.64 7.95 16.78
CA PRO A 291 -12.57 7.70 15.68
C PRO A 291 -13.25 8.93 15.08
N GLU A 292 -13.13 10.10 15.69
CA GLU A 292 -13.58 11.36 15.10
C GLU A 292 -12.69 11.80 13.93
N GLN A 293 -11.44 11.28 13.89
CA GLN A 293 -10.47 11.58 12.86
C GLN A 293 -10.38 10.46 11.81
N GLY A 294 -10.07 10.83 10.59
CA GLY A 294 -9.65 9.88 9.56
C GLY A 294 -8.28 9.27 9.86
N SER A 295 -8.06 8.08 9.36
CA SER A 295 -6.79 7.34 9.52
C SER A 295 -5.64 7.93 8.69
N SER A 296 -5.90 8.94 7.86
CA SER A 296 -5.04 9.26 6.73
C SER A 296 -4.96 8.09 5.72
N GLY A 297 -4.22 8.26 4.61
CA GLY A 297 -4.20 7.24 3.56
C GLY A 297 -3.07 7.46 2.53
N SER A 298 -3.09 6.65 1.47
CA SER A 298 -4.24 5.85 0.99
C SER A 298 -4.28 4.41 1.49
N SER A 299 -3.27 3.89 2.22
CA SER A 299 -3.35 2.58 2.89
C SER A 299 -4.10 2.70 4.22
N ALA A 300 -5.27 3.33 4.17
CA ALA A 300 -6.08 3.76 5.30
C ALA A 300 -6.46 2.59 6.22
N GLY A 301 -7.17 1.61 5.67
CA GLY A 301 -7.63 0.44 6.42
C GLY A 301 -6.50 -0.50 6.83
N SER A 302 -5.40 -0.54 6.05
CA SER A 302 -4.23 -1.33 6.42
C SER A 302 -3.61 -0.82 7.74
N ALA A 303 -3.41 0.48 7.87
CA ALA A 303 -2.88 1.06 9.12
C ALA A 303 -3.89 0.98 10.27
N SER A 304 -5.16 1.29 9.99
CA SER A 304 -6.22 1.25 10.99
C SER A 304 -6.42 -0.16 11.56
N SER A 305 -6.46 -1.20 10.73
CA SER A 305 -6.64 -2.59 11.18
C SER A 305 -5.46 -3.12 12.00
N VAL A 306 -4.23 -2.74 11.64
CA VAL A 306 -3.03 -3.10 12.40
C VAL A 306 -3.00 -2.38 13.75
N ALA A 307 -3.29 -1.07 13.78
CA ALA A 307 -3.35 -0.29 15.01
C ALA A 307 -4.42 -0.79 15.98
N ALA A 308 -5.57 -1.20 15.46
CA ALA A 308 -6.66 -1.77 16.24
C ALA A 308 -6.41 -3.22 16.71
N GLY A 309 -5.25 -3.81 16.44
CA GLY A 309 -4.93 -5.19 16.80
C GLY A 309 -5.79 -6.23 16.08
N ILE A 310 -6.37 -5.91 14.91
CA ILE A 310 -7.18 -6.85 14.14
C ILE A 310 -6.30 -7.89 13.45
N VAL A 311 -5.23 -7.43 12.81
CA VAL A 311 -4.23 -8.29 12.20
C VAL A 311 -2.83 -7.88 12.64
N PRO A 312 -1.86 -8.82 12.71
CA PRO A 312 -0.48 -8.48 13.06
C PRO A 312 0.21 -7.62 11.98
N PHE A 313 -0.12 -7.83 10.71
CA PHE A 313 0.39 -7.01 9.61
C PHE A 313 -0.64 -6.84 8.49
N ALA A 314 -0.41 -5.84 7.67
CA ALA A 314 -1.17 -5.61 6.45
C ALA A 314 -0.24 -5.15 5.31
N ILE A 315 -0.67 -5.37 4.07
CA ILE A 315 0.02 -4.86 2.89
C ILE A 315 -0.61 -3.53 2.48
N GLY A 316 0.26 -2.55 2.29
CA GLY A 316 -0.08 -1.23 1.77
C GLY A 316 0.67 -0.91 0.48
N THR A 317 0.38 0.25 -0.09
CA THR A 317 1.13 0.80 -1.22
C THR A 317 1.42 2.27 -1.01
N GLU A 318 2.51 2.74 -1.57
CA GLU A 318 2.87 4.15 -1.52
C GLU A 318 3.43 4.65 -2.84
N THR A 319 2.80 5.69 -3.36
CA THR A 319 3.37 6.60 -4.34
C THR A 319 4.18 7.66 -3.62
N LEU A 320 3.50 8.45 -2.78
CA LEU A 320 4.07 9.53 -1.97
C LEU A 320 3.25 9.65 -0.67
N GLY A 321 3.74 9.08 0.43
CA GLY A 321 3.12 9.17 1.75
C GLY A 321 2.06 8.11 2.07
N SER A 322 1.60 7.28 1.13
CA SER A 322 0.44 6.40 1.32
C SER A 322 0.67 5.17 2.23
N ILE A 323 1.88 4.91 2.70
CA ILE A 323 2.20 4.01 3.81
C ILE A 323 2.57 4.84 5.04
N VAL A 324 3.53 5.76 4.88
CA VAL A 324 4.08 6.46 6.04
C VAL A 324 3.08 7.39 6.71
N SER A 325 2.21 8.07 5.96
CA SER A 325 1.22 8.99 6.52
C SER A 325 0.15 8.28 7.38
N PRO A 326 -0.52 7.21 6.91
CA PRO A 326 -1.45 6.49 7.78
C PRO A 326 -0.75 5.75 8.93
N CYS A 327 0.49 5.28 8.75
CA CYS A 327 1.27 4.70 9.85
C CYS A 327 1.55 5.73 10.95
N THR A 328 1.98 6.93 10.58
CA THR A 328 2.19 8.04 11.54
C THR A 328 0.88 8.41 12.25
N ARG A 329 -0.22 8.51 11.51
CA ARG A 329 -1.54 8.86 12.07
C ARG A 329 -2.07 7.81 13.03
N CYS A 330 -1.88 6.53 12.71
CA CYS A 330 -2.41 5.41 13.51
C CYS A 330 -1.39 4.85 14.52
N GLY A 331 -0.16 5.38 14.60
CA GLY A 331 0.85 4.96 15.56
C GLY A 331 1.34 3.52 15.34
N VAL A 332 1.63 3.16 14.09
CA VAL A 332 2.17 1.85 13.71
C VAL A 332 3.42 2.00 12.84
N SER A 333 4.18 0.92 12.70
CA SER A 333 5.36 0.88 11.83
C SER A 333 4.96 0.64 10.38
N GLY A 334 5.64 1.33 9.47
CA GLY A 334 5.47 1.13 8.03
C GLY A 334 6.81 1.03 7.32
N LEU A 335 6.95 0.04 6.45
CA LEU A 335 8.11 -0.13 5.61
C LEU A 335 7.76 0.13 4.15
N ARG A 336 8.28 1.24 3.61
CA ARG A 336 8.27 1.55 2.20
C ARG A 336 9.61 1.10 1.59
N PRO A 337 9.65 -0.01 0.84
CA PRO A 337 10.89 -0.45 0.21
C PRO A 337 11.29 0.49 -0.94
N THR A 338 12.51 0.31 -1.44
CA THR A 338 12.95 0.98 -2.67
C THR A 338 12.09 0.52 -3.85
N PHE A 339 11.93 1.39 -4.85
CA PHE A 339 11.19 1.11 -6.08
C PHE A 339 11.73 -0.14 -6.77
N GLY A 340 10.82 -1.00 -7.22
CA GLY A 340 11.16 -2.26 -7.90
C GLY A 340 11.54 -3.42 -6.97
N ARG A 341 11.63 -3.21 -5.65
CA ARG A 341 11.98 -4.27 -4.69
C ARG A 341 10.88 -5.32 -4.53
N VAL A 342 9.64 -4.91 -4.65
CA VAL A 342 8.45 -5.78 -4.63
C VAL A 342 7.73 -5.60 -5.96
N PRO A 343 7.51 -6.69 -6.72
CA PRO A 343 6.77 -6.62 -7.98
C PRO A 343 5.35 -6.10 -7.80
N ARG A 344 4.90 -5.28 -8.75
CA ARG A 344 3.59 -4.60 -8.71
C ARG A 344 2.56 -5.19 -9.67
N THR A 345 2.86 -6.30 -10.32
CA THR A 345 1.92 -7.01 -11.18
C THR A 345 0.61 -7.28 -10.45
N GLY A 346 -0.52 -6.91 -11.06
CA GLY A 346 -1.85 -7.04 -10.46
C GLY A 346 -2.18 -5.99 -9.39
N CYS A 347 -1.34 -4.96 -9.22
CA CYS A 347 -1.61 -3.83 -8.37
C CYS A 347 -2.15 -2.66 -9.22
N MET A 348 -3.25 -2.03 -8.80
CA MET A 348 -3.71 -0.79 -9.42
C MET A 348 -2.63 0.28 -9.28
N ALA A 349 -2.18 0.82 -10.40
CA ALA A 349 -1.20 1.90 -10.41
C ALA A 349 -1.87 3.26 -10.12
N LEU A 350 -1.28 4.05 -9.21
CA LEU A 350 -1.52 5.48 -9.11
C LEU A 350 -0.48 6.23 -9.94
N THR A 351 0.79 5.89 -9.73
CA THR A 351 1.90 6.40 -10.52
C THR A 351 2.89 5.27 -10.81
N TRP A 352 2.89 4.77 -12.03
CA TRP A 352 3.67 3.62 -12.44
C TRP A 352 5.18 3.73 -12.15
N SER A 353 5.72 4.95 -12.14
CA SER A 353 7.15 5.22 -11.90
C SER A 353 7.51 5.43 -10.43
N MET A 354 6.52 5.48 -9.53
CA MET A 354 6.74 5.82 -8.12
C MET A 354 6.11 4.82 -7.14
N ASP A 355 5.15 4.01 -7.56
CA ASP A 355 4.43 3.12 -6.65
C ASP A 355 5.32 2.01 -6.09
N LYS A 356 5.23 1.80 -4.81
CA LYS A 356 5.89 0.72 -4.05
C LYS A 356 4.86 -0.02 -3.23
N ILE A 357 4.94 -1.34 -3.20
CA ILE A 357 4.18 -2.18 -2.28
C ILE A 357 5.04 -2.37 -1.03
N GLY A 358 4.44 -2.24 0.15
CA GLY A 358 5.17 -2.39 1.40
C GLY A 358 4.30 -2.86 2.54
N THR A 359 4.92 -3.00 3.69
CA THR A 359 4.34 -3.61 4.88
C THR A 359 3.94 -2.57 5.90
N ILE A 360 2.83 -2.82 6.58
CA ILE A 360 2.37 -2.09 7.77
C ILE A 360 2.24 -3.12 8.90
N ALA A 361 2.90 -2.88 10.03
CA ALA A 361 2.88 -3.77 11.18
C ALA A 361 3.03 -2.97 12.48
N ARG A 362 2.79 -3.58 13.63
CA ARG A 362 3.03 -2.91 14.92
C ARG A 362 4.52 -2.86 15.26
N HIS A 363 5.25 -3.92 14.97
CA HIS A 363 6.67 -4.03 15.27
C HIS A 363 7.51 -3.84 14.00
N VAL A 364 8.62 -3.12 14.10
CA VAL A 364 9.55 -2.91 12.99
C VAL A 364 10.12 -4.24 12.48
N SER A 365 10.40 -5.19 13.39
CA SER A 365 10.86 -6.54 13.06
C SER A 365 9.89 -7.27 12.13
N ASP A 366 8.58 -7.13 12.36
CA ASP A 366 7.55 -7.76 11.54
C ASP A 366 7.57 -7.23 10.10
N CYS A 367 7.82 -5.92 9.94
CA CYS A 367 8.00 -5.32 8.61
C CYS A 367 9.14 -5.97 7.83
N GLY A 368 10.27 -6.24 8.50
CA GLY A 368 11.42 -6.92 7.89
C GLY A 368 11.10 -8.34 7.46
N ILE A 369 10.45 -9.12 8.32
CA ILE A 369 10.04 -10.50 8.03
C ILE A 369 9.09 -10.54 6.82
N VAL A 370 8.09 -9.67 6.79
CA VAL A 370 7.12 -9.62 5.69
C VAL A 370 7.80 -9.17 4.39
N LEU A 371 8.71 -8.19 4.44
CA LEU A 371 9.48 -7.81 3.25
C LEU A 371 10.25 -9.00 2.67
N GLY A 372 10.82 -9.86 3.51
CA GLY A 372 11.50 -11.07 3.04
C GLY A 372 10.58 -12.00 2.24
N ALA A 373 9.32 -12.11 2.63
CA ALA A 373 8.35 -12.94 1.91
C ALA A 373 7.85 -12.32 0.60
N ILE A 374 7.82 -10.98 0.51
CA ILE A 374 7.31 -10.26 -0.68
C ILE A 374 8.41 -9.63 -1.54
N ASN A 375 9.68 -9.77 -1.17
CA ASN A 375 10.79 -9.37 -2.00
C ASN A 375 10.98 -10.34 -3.16
N GLY A 376 11.15 -9.83 -4.38
CA GLY A 376 11.37 -10.72 -5.51
C GLY A 376 11.37 -10.03 -6.86
N PHE A 377 11.42 -10.86 -7.89
CA PHE A 377 11.42 -10.46 -9.29
C PHE A 377 10.21 -11.07 -10.00
N ASP A 378 9.56 -10.27 -10.85
CA ASP A 378 8.53 -10.72 -11.77
C ASP A 378 8.82 -10.19 -13.17
N PRO A 379 8.96 -11.06 -14.20
CA PRO A 379 9.19 -10.62 -15.57
C PRO A 379 8.05 -9.79 -16.17
N HIS A 380 6.85 -9.80 -15.56
CA HIS A 380 5.71 -8.98 -15.97
C HIS A 380 5.74 -7.55 -15.36
N ASP A 381 6.63 -7.28 -14.43
CA ASP A 381 6.92 -5.92 -13.93
C ASP A 381 8.35 -5.55 -14.32
N ALA A 382 8.51 -4.84 -15.43
CA ALA A 382 9.81 -4.42 -15.96
C ALA A 382 10.64 -3.57 -14.98
N SER A 383 10.03 -3.02 -13.94
CA SER A 383 10.71 -2.26 -12.90
C SER A 383 11.19 -3.12 -11.74
N SER A 384 10.73 -4.38 -11.65
CA SER A 384 11.12 -5.27 -10.56
C SER A 384 12.58 -5.68 -10.67
N VAL A 385 13.25 -5.83 -9.53
CA VAL A 385 14.68 -6.17 -9.47
C VAL A 385 14.89 -7.44 -8.64
N SER A 386 15.74 -8.33 -9.16
CA SER A 386 16.17 -9.50 -8.41
C SER A 386 17.31 -9.09 -7.48
N GLN A 387 16.98 -8.81 -6.23
CA GLN A 387 17.97 -8.52 -5.19
C GLN A 387 17.74 -9.44 -4.01
N PRO A 388 18.77 -10.10 -3.50
CA PRO A 388 18.66 -10.93 -2.30
C PRO A 388 18.25 -10.07 -1.11
N TYR A 389 17.56 -10.70 -0.17
CA TYR A 389 17.17 -10.09 1.08
C TYR A 389 17.44 -11.07 2.21
N HIS A 390 18.15 -10.59 3.21
CA HIS A 390 18.41 -11.31 4.45
C HIS A 390 17.94 -10.46 5.62
N TRP A 391 17.19 -11.05 6.53
CA TRP A 391 16.72 -10.42 7.74
C TRP A 391 17.22 -11.17 8.97
N SER A 392 17.89 -10.48 9.88
CA SER A 392 18.30 -11.02 11.17
C SER A 392 17.91 -10.08 12.29
N MET A 393 17.26 -10.61 13.33
CA MET A 393 16.97 -9.88 14.57
C MET A 393 18.16 -9.84 15.53
N ARG A 394 19.29 -10.49 15.18
CA ARG A 394 20.48 -10.59 16.02
C ARG A 394 21.57 -9.58 15.68
N GLN A 395 21.32 -8.68 14.73
CA GLN A 395 22.33 -7.67 14.39
C GLN A 395 22.52 -6.70 15.55
N ASP A 396 23.77 -6.59 16.00
CA ASP A 396 24.19 -5.57 16.93
C ASP A 396 24.36 -4.24 16.17
N ALA A 397 23.65 -3.21 16.60
CA ALA A 397 23.73 -1.88 15.98
C ALA A 397 24.94 -1.07 16.46
N ARG A 398 25.65 -1.53 17.49
CA ARG A 398 26.85 -0.85 17.99
C ARG A 398 27.93 -0.75 16.93
N GLY A 399 28.44 0.45 16.76
CA GLY A 399 29.45 0.75 15.74
C GLY A 399 28.91 1.10 14.36
N LEU A 400 27.60 1.06 14.13
CA LEU A 400 27.00 1.60 12.92
C LEU A 400 27.10 3.12 12.92
N ARG A 401 27.49 3.70 11.79
CA ARG A 401 27.45 5.14 11.59
C ARG A 401 26.05 5.54 11.15
N VAL A 402 25.33 6.24 12.02
CA VAL A 402 23.99 6.77 11.75
C VAL A 402 24.09 8.25 11.42
N ALA A 403 23.55 8.67 10.29
CA ALA A 403 23.45 10.07 9.89
C ALA A 403 22.01 10.55 10.01
N TYR A 404 21.84 11.81 10.40
CA TYR A 404 20.52 12.47 10.40
C TYR A 404 20.68 13.94 9.97
N VAL A 405 19.58 14.53 9.55
CA VAL A 405 19.51 15.95 9.15
C VAL A 405 18.95 16.74 10.34
N PRO A 406 19.78 17.53 11.07
CA PRO A 406 19.35 18.19 12.30
C PRO A 406 18.09 19.06 12.14
N GLU A 407 17.95 19.72 10.99
CA GLU A 407 16.85 20.61 10.67
C GLU A 407 15.48 19.92 10.68
N TRP A 408 15.45 18.62 10.38
CA TRP A 408 14.21 17.81 10.39
C TRP A 408 13.73 17.50 11.82
N PHE A 409 14.62 17.68 12.79
CA PHE A 409 14.35 17.41 14.21
C PHE A 409 14.33 18.70 15.05
N ALA A 410 14.22 19.86 14.39
CA ALA A 410 14.10 21.17 15.06
C ALA A 410 12.64 21.60 15.23
N GLY A 411 12.41 22.62 16.08
CA GLY A 411 11.09 23.18 16.34
C GLY A 411 10.24 22.37 17.31
N ASP A 412 8.93 22.52 17.23
CA ASP A 412 7.96 21.92 18.18
C ASP A 412 7.97 20.39 18.21
N ALA A 413 8.41 19.75 17.13
CA ALA A 413 8.54 18.30 17.03
C ALA A 413 9.80 17.76 17.76
N ALA A 414 10.77 18.61 18.09
CA ALA A 414 12.07 18.20 18.64
C ALA A 414 11.93 17.37 19.92
N ALA A 415 11.02 17.78 20.82
CA ALA A 415 10.81 17.10 22.10
C ALA A 415 10.35 15.64 21.94
N GLY A 416 9.58 15.34 20.89
CA GLY A 416 9.09 13.97 20.60
C GLY A 416 10.18 13.05 20.06
N TYR A 417 11.19 13.59 19.39
CA TYR A 417 12.27 12.80 18.76
C TYR A 417 13.53 12.69 19.63
N GLN A 418 13.67 13.55 20.65
CA GLN A 418 14.88 13.55 21.48
C GLN A 418 15.21 12.18 22.09
N PRO A 419 14.26 11.41 22.67
CA PRO A 419 14.54 10.09 23.20
C PRO A 419 15.10 9.10 22.16
N VAL A 420 14.66 9.22 20.90
CA VAL A 420 15.17 8.37 19.80
C VAL A 420 16.61 8.75 19.45
N LEU A 421 16.91 10.04 19.37
CA LEU A 421 18.27 10.53 19.11
C LEU A 421 19.23 10.16 20.23
N ASP A 422 18.77 10.17 21.48
CA ASP A 422 19.58 9.78 22.63
C ASP A 422 19.87 8.28 22.61
N ALA A 423 18.87 7.44 22.33
CA ALA A 423 19.06 5.99 22.17
C ALA A 423 20.00 5.62 21.01
N LEU A 424 20.08 6.44 19.96
CA LEU A 424 21.04 6.22 18.86
C LEU A 424 22.48 6.60 19.20
N ARG A 425 22.70 7.37 20.28
CA ARG A 425 24.03 7.77 20.75
C ARG A 425 24.64 6.77 21.74
N GLU A 426 23.82 6.00 22.43
CA GLU A 426 24.20 4.89 23.32
C GLU A 426 24.63 3.64 22.54
#